data_d494d1f645befd9abe3b0d0f65b89f38
#
_entry.id   d494d1f645befd9abe3b0d0f65b89f38
#
_cell.length_a   1.000
_cell.length_b   1.000
_cell.length_c   1.000
_cell.angle_alpha   90.00
_cell.angle_beta   90.00
_cell.angle_gamma   90.00
#
_symmetry.space_group_name_H-M   'P 1'
#
loop_
_entity.id
_entity.type
_entity.pdbx_description
1 polymer ?
#
loop_
_entity_poly.entity_id
_entity_poly.type
_entity_poly.pdbx_seq_one_letter_code
_entity_poly.pdbx_strand_id
1 'polypeptide(L)'
;MSIPGRARGQAQAPPRKRASRIAFYAHLWLGVVFTAALLVISATGIMLNHKRGLGLMPDVAHEPTAPFAGALPLDSIASIALAATGRTQGTLREVDRMDVRPRDGYAKVRMRDASSTEVTVDVVTGRVLHIGPRGDAFLEKLHSGEAFGDRWVLLSDAAAIALVITIATGYWLWLFPKVRRARSASDDAEIAA
;
A
#
# COMPACT_ATOMS: atom_id res chain seq x y z
N MET A 1 25.90 61.96 31.67
CA MET A 1 24.66 62.02 30.85
C MET A 1 24.63 60.73 30.05
N SER A 2 24.04 59.64 30.63
CA SER A 2 24.06 58.28 30.07
C SER A 2 22.82 58.07 29.23
N ILE A 3 23.01 57.71 27.95
CA ILE A 3 21.92 57.42 27.00
C ILE A 3 21.48 55.96 27.27
N PRO A 4 20.19 55.71 27.57
CA PRO A 4 19.73 54.32 27.76
C PRO A 4 19.65 53.62 26.38
N GLY A 5 20.37 52.48 26.29
CA GLY A 5 20.37 51.57 25.14
C GLY A 5 18.95 51.05 24.86
N ARG A 6 18.43 51.36 23.72
CA ARG A 6 17.18 50.78 23.18
C ARG A 6 17.37 49.27 22.96
N ALA A 7 16.81 48.46 23.84
CA ALA A 7 16.66 47.06 23.61
C ALA A 7 15.86 46.86 22.31
N ARG A 8 16.51 46.33 21.25
CA ARG A 8 15.83 45.88 20.01
C ARG A 8 14.98 44.67 20.38
N GLY A 9 13.71 44.93 20.66
CA GLY A 9 12.73 43.86 20.73
C GLY A 9 12.78 43.05 19.46
N GLN A 10 13.06 41.77 19.59
CA GLN A 10 12.98 40.84 18.45
C GLN A 10 11.54 40.83 17.95
N ALA A 11 11.28 41.51 16.86
CA ALA A 11 10.00 41.53 16.20
C ALA A 11 9.66 40.09 15.74
N GLN A 12 8.75 39.45 16.45
CA GLN A 12 8.25 38.12 16.04
C GLN A 12 7.65 38.21 14.65
N ALA A 13 8.15 37.40 13.74
CA ALA A 13 7.64 37.35 12.38
C ALA A 13 6.13 37.08 12.40
N PRO A 14 5.32 37.77 11.56
CA PRO A 14 3.88 37.62 11.57
C PRO A 14 3.47 36.16 11.38
N PRO A 15 2.42 35.67 12.08
CA PRO A 15 2.09 34.25 12.21
C PRO A 15 1.94 33.52 10.86
N ARG A 16 1.51 34.20 9.82
CA ARG A 16 1.37 33.66 8.45
C ARG A 16 2.72 33.34 7.77
N LYS A 17 3.77 34.15 7.99
CA LYS A 17 5.12 33.87 7.49
C LYS A 17 5.72 32.63 8.19
N ARG A 18 5.36 32.43 9.44
CA ARG A 18 5.78 31.25 10.22
C ARG A 18 5.13 29.97 9.69
N ALA A 19 3.82 30.00 9.39
CA ALA A 19 3.09 28.85 8.81
C ALA A 19 3.66 28.40 7.46
N SER A 20 3.92 29.33 6.53
CA SER A 20 4.53 29.00 5.23
C SER A 20 5.93 28.43 5.37
N ARG A 21 6.70 28.89 6.34
CA ARG A 21 8.04 28.37 6.61
C ARG A 21 8.00 26.97 7.20
N ILE A 22 7.07 26.71 8.11
CA ILE A 22 6.83 25.35 8.67
C ILE A 22 6.38 24.40 7.54
N ALA A 23 5.41 24.80 6.71
CA ALA A 23 4.94 24.02 5.58
C ALA A 23 6.08 23.69 4.59
N PHE A 24 6.96 24.65 4.31
CA PHE A 24 8.12 24.42 3.44
C PHE A 24 9.09 23.38 4.00
N TYR A 25 9.48 23.52 5.28
CA TYR A 25 10.40 22.54 5.88
C TYR A 25 9.76 21.17 6.08
N ALA A 26 8.47 21.11 6.44
CA ALA A 26 7.75 19.85 6.55
C ALA A 26 7.69 19.15 5.19
N HIS A 27 7.32 19.87 4.13
CA HIS A 27 7.29 19.35 2.76
C HIS A 27 8.66 18.83 2.33
N LEU A 28 9.71 19.61 2.56
CA LEU A 28 11.08 19.24 2.17
C LEU A 28 11.56 18.00 2.90
N TRP A 29 11.51 18.00 4.23
CA TRP A 29 12.09 16.92 5.02
C TRP A 29 11.27 15.63 4.93
N LEU A 30 9.94 15.70 4.97
CA LEU A 30 9.10 14.53 4.76
C LEU A 30 9.28 13.96 3.34
N GLY A 31 9.34 14.84 2.33
CA GLY A 31 9.63 14.43 0.96
C GLY A 31 10.95 13.68 0.86
N VAL A 32 12.04 14.25 1.37
CA VAL A 32 13.38 13.63 1.28
C VAL A 32 13.43 12.31 2.05
N VAL A 33 12.97 12.28 3.31
CA VAL A 33 13.05 11.09 4.17
C VAL A 33 12.22 9.92 3.61
N PHE A 34 11.01 10.21 3.12
CA PHE A 34 10.09 9.16 2.67
C PHE A 34 10.15 8.86 1.17
N THR A 35 10.96 9.60 0.37
CA THR A 35 11.05 9.38 -1.08
C THR A 35 11.39 7.93 -1.44
N ALA A 36 12.39 7.33 -0.78
CA ALA A 36 12.78 5.95 -1.07
C ALA A 36 11.65 4.95 -0.79
N ALA A 37 10.98 5.08 0.37
CA ALA A 37 9.87 4.23 0.73
C ALA A 37 8.69 4.38 -0.25
N LEU A 38 8.34 5.62 -0.62
CA LEU A 38 7.27 5.89 -1.57
C LEU A 38 7.57 5.37 -2.96
N LEU A 39 8.83 5.43 -3.42
CA LEU A 39 9.24 4.84 -4.70
C LEU A 39 9.09 3.32 -4.69
N VAL A 40 9.52 2.65 -3.62
CA VAL A 40 9.37 1.20 -3.47
C VAL A 40 7.90 0.80 -3.45
N ILE A 41 7.07 1.48 -2.64
CA ILE A 41 5.63 1.22 -2.55
C ILE A 41 4.96 1.46 -3.92
N SER A 42 5.30 2.53 -4.62
CA SER A 42 4.72 2.83 -5.94
C SER A 42 5.15 1.81 -7.00
N ALA A 43 6.43 1.45 -7.07
CA ALA A 43 6.93 0.47 -8.03
C ALA A 43 6.32 -0.92 -7.79
N THR A 44 6.29 -1.37 -6.53
CA THR A 44 5.68 -2.65 -6.17
C THR A 44 4.17 -2.65 -6.42
N GLY A 45 3.46 -1.55 -6.18
CA GLY A 45 2.04 -1.41 -6.49
C GLY A 45 1.75 -1.55 -7.98
N ILE A 46 2.56 -0.93 -8.85
CA ILE A 46 2.46 -1.10 -10.31
C ILE A 46 2.69 -2.57 -10.70
N MET A 47 3.74 -3.20 -10.18
CA MET A 47 4.03 -4.61 -10.46
C MET A 47 2.89 -5.52 -10.01
N LEU A 48 2.30 -5.28 -8.83
CA LEU A 48 1.16 -6.04 -8.31
C LEU A 48 -0.10 -5.88 -9.15
N ASN A 49 -0.35 -4.69 -9.71
CA ASN A 49 -1.46 -4.48 -10.63
C ASN A 49 -1.30 -5.26 -11.94
N HIS A 50 -0.07 -5.50 -12.37
CA HIS A 50 0.27 -6.22 -13.60
C HIS A 50 0.79 -7.64 -13.37
N LYS A 51 0.58 -8.21 -12.18
CA LYS A 51 1.17 -9.48 -11.74
C LYS A 51 0.88 -10.69 -12.65
N ARG A 52 -0.26 -10.71 -13.35
CA ARG A 52 -0.56 -11.75 -14.34
C ARG A 52 0.29 -11.60 -15.58
N GLY A 53 0.37 -10.40 -16.15
CA GLY A 53 1.19 -10.11 -17.34
C GLY A 53 2.69 -10.29 -17.08
N LEU A 54 3.13 -10.14 -15.82
CA LEU A 54 4.51 -10.38 -15.39
C LEU A 54 4.81 -11.85 -15.05
N GLY A 55 3.84 -12.75 -15.19
CA GLY A 55 4.02 -14.18 -14.86
C GLY A 55 4.23 -14.46 -13.37
N LEU A 56 3.87 -13.53 -12.50
CA LEU A 56 4.04 -13.67 -11.04
C LEU A 56 2.95 -14.54 -10.39
N MET A 57 1.89 -14.82 -11.13
CA MET A 57 0.82 -15.73 -10.72
C MET A 57 0.66 -16.85 -11.74
N PRO A 58 0.43 -18.10 -11.27
CA PRO A 58 0.08 -19.18 -12.19
C PRO A 58 -1.24 -18.84 -12.88
N ASP A 59 -1.23 -18.96 -14.20
CA ASP A 59 -2.44 -18.87 -15.02
C ASP A 59 -3.05 -20.27 -15.13
N VAL A 60 -4.07 -20.53 -14.32
CA VAL A 60 -4.81 -21.80 -14.34
C VAL A 60 -6.04 -21.59 -15.21
N ALA A 61 -5.93 -21.93 -16.50
CA ALA A 61 -7.08 -22.02 -17.36
C ALA A 61 -7.90 -23.28 -16.97
N HIS A 62 -9.06 -23.06 -16.38
CA HIS A 62 -9.95 -24.13 -15.95
C HIS A 62 -11.40 -23.70 -16.18
N GLU A 63 -12.17 -24.61 -16.76
CA GLU A 63 -13.61 -24.48 -16.86
C GLU A 63 -14.29 -25.34 -15.79
N PRO A 64 -15.39 -24.85 -15.17
CA PRO A 64 -16.12 -25.61 -14.17
C PRO A 64 -16.55 -26.98 -14.71
N THR A 65 -16.19 -28.04 -14.01
CA THR A 65 -16.53 -29.43 -14.43
C THR A 65 -17.97 -29.79 -14.12
N ALA A 66 -18.63 -29.09 -13.20
CA ALA A 66 -20.03 -29.28 -12.82
C ALA A 66 -20.58 -28.04 -12.06
N PRO A 67 -21.91 -27.97 -11.84
CA PRO A 67 -22.51 -26.88 -11.05
C PRO A 67 -21.91 -26.78 -9.64
N PHE A 68 -21.69 -25.58 -9.17
CA PHE A 68 -21.10 -25.27 -7.86
C PHE A 68 -21.87 -25.88 -6.67
N ALA A 69 -23.16 -26.18 -6.85
CA ALA A 69 -23.98 -26.87 -5.84
C ALA A 69 -23.42 -28.25 -5.44
N GLY A 70 -22.58 -28.87 -6.27
CA GLY A 70 -21.87 -30.12 -5.98
C GLY A 70 -20.48 -29.91 -5.37
N ALA A 71 -20.13 -28.70 -4.93
CA ALA A 71 -18.82 -28.41 -4.40
C ALA A 71 -18.53 -29.18 -3.10
N LEU A 72 -17.29 -29.63 -2.98
CA LEU A 72 -16.78 -30.29 -1.79
C LEU A 72 -16.77 -29.31 -0.59
N PRO A 73 -16.91 -29.81 0.65
CA PRO A 73 -16.68 -29.02 1.86
C PRO A 73 -15.30 -28.40 1.89
N LEU A 74 -15.17 -27.21 2.50
CA LEU A 74 -13.89 -26.48 2.54
C LEU A 74 -12.78 -27.25 3.27
N ASP A 75 -13.11 -28.02 4.30
CA ASP A 75 -12.17 -28.86 5.03
C ASP A 75 -11.61 -29.99 4.14
N SER A 76 -12.44 -30.56 3.29
CA SER A 76 -12.02 -31.56 2.30
C SER A 76 -11.06 -30.95 1.27
N ILE A 77 -11.38 -29.76 0.75
CA ILE A 77 -10.51 -29.04 -0.19
C ILE A 77 -9.15 -28.71 0.49
N ALA A 78 -9.19 -28.25 1.74
CA ALA A 78 -7.97 -27.96 2.50
C ALA A 78 -7.13 -29.23 2.73
N SER A 79 -7.77 -30.35 3.06
CA SER A 79 -7.10 -31.64 3.27
C SER A 79 -6.45 -32.16 1.98
N ILE A 80 -7.13 -32.04 0.84
CA ILE A 80 -6.57 -32.36 -0.47
C ILE A 80 -5.33 -31.53 -0.76
N ALA A 81 -5.39 -30.22 -0.51
CA ALA A 81 -4.28 -29.31 -0.73
C ALA A 81 -3.07 -29.62 0.20
N LEU A 82 -3.32 -29.95 1.46
CA LEU A 82 -2.29 -30.38 2.40
C LEU A 82 -1.62 -31.68 1.94
N ALA A 83 -2.41 -32.68 1.55
CA ALA A 83 -1.90 -33.93 1.02
C ALA A 83 -1.04 -33.73 -0.24
N ALA A 84 -1.48 -32.85 -1.14
CA ALA A 84 -0.78 -32.54 -2.39
C ALA A 84 0.61 -31.90 -2.16
N THR A 85 0.81 -31.26 -1.00
CA THR A 85 2.12 -30.69 -0.60
C THR A 85 2.96 -31.64 0.26
N GLY A 86 2.56 -32.92 0.38
CA GLY A 86 3.23 -33.90 1.20
C GLY A 86 2.93 -33.82 2.72
N ARG A 87 1.95 -33.00 3.10
CA ARG A 87 1.55 -32.75 4.49
C ARG A 87 0.33 -33.59 4.87
N THR A 88 0.39 -34.89 4.67
CA THR A 88 -0.74 -35.81 4.87
C THR A 88 -1.27 -35.84 6.31
N GLN A 89 -0.46 -35.43 7.29
CA GLN A 89 -0.87 -35.25 8.68
C GLN A 89 -0.92 -33.79 9.09
N GLY A 90 -0.93 -32.88 8.11
CA GLY A 90 -0.99 -31.45 8.34
C GLY A 90 -2.31 -31.02 9.00
N THR A 91 -2.23 -30.00 9.83
CA THR A 91 -3.41 -29.40 10.45
C THR A 91 -3.90 -28.23 9.62
N LEU A 92 -5.17 -27.87 9.74
CA LEU A 92 -5.73 -26.66 9.09
C LEU A 92 -4.99 -25.35 9.49
N ARG A 93 -4.19 -25.37 10.56
CA ARG A 93 -3.32 -24.25 10.94
C ARG A 93 -2.19 -23.98 9.95
N GLU A 94 -1.86 -24.96 9.10
CA GLU A 94 -0.87 -24.81 8.03
C GLU A 94 -1.44 -24.13 6.79
N VAL A 95 -2.76 -23.99 6.71
CA VAL A 95 -3.44 -23.20 5.70
C VAL A 95 -3.50 -21.75 6.17
N ASP A 96 -2.98 -20.84 5.35
CA ASP A 96 -3.04 -19.41 5.60
C ASP A 96 -4.43 -18.85 5.22
N ARG A 97 -4.86 -19.12 3.99
CA ARG A 97 -6.19 -18.75 3.49
C ARG A 97 -6.61 -19.59 2.29
N MET A 98 -7.92 -19.51 2.01
CA MET A 98 -8.53 -20.10 0.82
C MET A 98 -9.28 -19.02 0.04
N ASP A 99 -9.07 -18.98 -1.27
CA ASP A 99 -9.77 -18.11 -2.22
C ASP A 99 -10.62 -19.00 -3.13
N VAL A 100 -11.93 -19.09 -2.84
CA VAL A 100 -12.87 -19.90 -3.63
C VAL A 100 -13.42 -19.08 -4.76
N ARG A 101 -13.35 -19.61 -5.97
CA ARG A 101 -13.84 -18.98 -7.22
C ARG A 101 -14.95 -19.81 -7.85
N PRO A 102 -16.20 -19.58 -7.44
CA PRO A 102 -17.34 -20.37 -7.92
C PRO A 102 -17.53 -20.29 -9.43
N ARG A 103 -17.29 -19.11 -10.01
CA ARG A 103 -17.40 -18.90 -11.46
C ARG A 103 -16.40 -19.70 -12.26
N ASP A 104 -15.20 -19.87 -11.71
CA ASP A 104 -14.08 -20.55 -12.38
C ASP A 104 -13.97 -22.03 -11.97
N GLY A 105 -14.81 -22.49 -11.02
CA GLY A 105 -14.89 -23.88 -10.57
C GLY A 105 -13.71 -24.39 -9.75
N TYR A 106 -12.88 -23.50 -9.18
CA TYR A 106 -11.73 -23.89 -8.38
C TYR A 106 -11.58 -23.10 -7.08
N ALA A 107 -10.80 -23.65 -6.16
CA ALA A 107 -10.33 -22.99 -4.95
C ALA A 107 -8.81 -22.94 -4.93
N LYS A 108 -8.24 -21.81 -4.51
CA LYS A 108 -6.81 -21.61 -4.27
C LYS A 108 -6.55 -21.67 -2.78
N VAL A 109 -5.78 -22.67 -2.36
CA VAL A 109 -5.41 -22.88 -0.97
C VAL A 109 -3.97 -22.47 -0.79
N ARG A 110 -3.74 -21.43 0.04
CA ARG A 110 -2.40 -20.93 0.34
C ARG A 110 -1.88 -21.57 1.62
N MET A 111 -0.67 -22.09 1.53
CA MET A 111 0.03 -22.66 2.68
C MET A 111 0.76 -21.58 3.48
N ARG A 112 0.84 -21.78 4.79
CA ARG A 112 1.63 -20.94 5.70
C ARG A 112 3.07 -21.45 5.72
N ASP A 113 3.80 -21.22 4.63
CA ASP A 113 5.21 -21.56 4.48
C ASP A 113 6.00 -20.37 3.91
N ALA A 114 7.35 -20.49 3.91
CA ALA A 114 8.25 -19.44 3.47
C ALA A 114 8.05 -19.08 1.98
N SER A 115 7.67 -20.05 1.15
CA SER A 115 7.42 -19.89 -0.29
C SER A 115 6.00 -19.45 -0.61
N SER A 116 5.10 -19.35 0.38
CA SER A 116 3.67 -19.07 0.17
C SER A 116 3.10 -19.98 -0.90
N THR A 117 3.35 -21.31 -0.77
CA THR A 117 2.89 -22.32 -1.73
C THR A 117 1.38 -22.22 -1.90
N GLU A 118 0.91 -22.19 -3.15
CA GLU A 118 -0.51 -22.16 -3.50
C GLU A 118 -0.86 -23.45 -4.24
N VAL A 119 -1.92 -24.11 -3.78
CA VAL A 119 -2.49 -25.29 -4.41
C VAL A 119 -3.85 -24.90 -4.97
N THR A 120 -4.05 -25.07 -6.28
CA THR A 120 -5.34 -24.85 -6.92
C THR A 120 -6.05 -26.20 -7.08
N VAL A 121 -7.28 -26.28 -6.53
CA VAL A 121 -8.09 -27.51 -6.50
C VAL A 121 -9.43 -27.25 -7.14
N ASP A 122 -9.87 -28.14 -8.03
CA ASP A 122 -11.24 -28.13 -8.55
C ASP A 122 -12.22 -28.40 -7.40
N VAL A 123 -13.21 -27.50 -7.24
CA VAL A 123 -14.09 -27.52 -6.06
C VAL A 123 -15.08 -28.68 -6.08
N VAL A 124 -15.35 -29.32 -7.22
CA VAL A 124 -16.32 -30.40 -7.34
C VAL A 124 -15.63 -31.76 -7.33
N THR A 125 -14.59 -31.90 -8.13
CA THR A 125 -13.88 -33.19 -8.29
C THR A 125 -12.76 -33.41 -7.27
N GLY A 126 -12.28 -32.36 -6.61
CA GLY A 126 -11.10 -32.42 -5.74
C GLY A 126 -9.78 -32.58 -6.51
N ARG A 127 -9.79 -32.52 -7.84
CA ARG A 127 -8.57 -32.65 -8.63
C ARG A 127 -7.65 -31.46 -8.40
N VAL A 128 -6.38 -31.73 -8.13
CA VAL A 128 -5.35 -30.71 -8.03
C VAL A 128 -4.99 -30.23 -9.44
N LEU A 129 -5.18 -28.95 -9.71
CA LEU A 129 -4.96 -28.31 -11.01
C LEU A 129 -3.55 -27.73 -11.12
N HIS A 130 -3.03 -27.18 -10.01
CA HIS A 130 -1.72 -26.56 -9.98
C HIS A 130 -1.16 -26.56 -8.54
N ILE A 131 0.17 -26.71 -8.42
CA ILE A 131 0.93 -26.53 -7.18
C ILE A 131 2.15 -25.69 -7.50
N GLY A 132 2.40 -24.63 -6.76
CA GLY A 132 3.60 -23.83 -6.94
C GLY A 132 3.71 -22.68 -5.95
N PRO A 133 4.91 -22.08 -5.86
CA PRO A 133 5.11 -20.88 -5.05
C PRO A 133 4.40 -19.69 -5.68
N ARG A 134 3.98 -18.73 -4.85
CA ARG A 134 3.46 -17.45 -5.33
C ARG A 134 4.59 -16.46 -5.55
N GLY A 135 4.80 -16.10 -6.81
CA GLY A 135 5.82 -15.10 -7.18
C GLY A 135 5.49 -13.69 -6.73
N ASP A 136 4.21 -13.36 -6.52
CA ASP A 136 3.76 -12.06 -6.04
C ASP A 136 3.82 -11.88 -4.51
N ALA A 137 3.98 -12.97 -3.74
CA ALA A 137 3.94 -12.92 -2.27
C ALA A 137 5.04 -12.03 -1.67
N PHE A 138 6.24 -12.03 -2.22
CA PHE A 138 7.32 -11.14 -1.78
C PHE A 138 7.00 -9.66 -2.08
N LEU A 139 6.44 -9.39 -3.27
CA LEU A 139 6.05 -8.03 -3.64
C LEU A 139 4.87 -7.53 -2.79
N GLU A 140 3.90 -8.39 -2.44
CA GLU A 140 2.82 -8.05 -1.51
C GLU A 140 3.42 -7.62 -0.16
N LYS A 141 4.35 -8.42 0.40
CA LYS A 141 5.03 -8.10 1.67
C LYS A 141 5.89 -6.84 1.59
N LEU A 142 6.55 -6.61 0.46
CA LEU A 142 7.38 -5.41 0.28
C LEU A 142 6.51 -4.16 0.13
N HIS A 143 5.37 -4.27 -0.55
CA HIS A 143 4.41 -3.19 -0.70
C HIS A 143 3.71 -2.81 0.60
N SER A 144 3.32 -3.81 1.41
CA SER A 144 2.70 -3.60 2.73
C SER A 144 3.70 -3.20 3.82
N GLY A 145 5.00 -3.42 3.59
CA GLY A 145 6.04 -3.24 4.60
C GLY A 145 6.34 -4.50 5.43
N GLU A 146 5.58 -5.58 5.27
CA GLU A 146 5.76 -6.84 6.03
C GLU A 146 7.01 -7.63 5.66
N ALA A 147 7.73 -7.23 4.59
CA ALA A 147 8.93 -7.95 4.12
C ALA A 147 10.01 -8.11 5.19
N PHE A 148 10.04 -7.21 6.17
CA PHE A 148 11.00 -7.22 7.27
C PHE A 148 10.37 -7.62 8.62
N GLY A 149 9.09 -8.05 8.60
CA GLY A 149 8.32 -8.48 9.77
C GLY A 149 7.10 -7.60 10.04
N ASP A 150 6.15 -8.09 10.83
CA ASP A 150 4.82 -7.51 11.06
C ASP A 150 4.84 -6.04 11.54
N ARG A 151 5.87 -5.65 12.29
CA ARG A 151 5.99 -4.27 12.80
C ARG A 151 6.36 -3.25 11.73
N TRP A 152 6.89 -3.69 10.59
CA TRP A 152 7.30 -2.81 9.51
C TRP A 152 6.12 -2.27 8.68
N VAL A 153 4.92 -2.80 8.89
CA VAL A 153 3.67 -2.21 8.39
C VAL A 153 3.54 -0.75 8.83
N LEU A 154 4.00 -0.43 10.05
CA LEU A 154 4.02 0.94 10.54
C LEU A 154 4.87 1.90 9.69
N LEU A 155 5.89 1.38 8.97
CA LEU A 155 6.67 2.21 8.03
C LEU A 155 5.83 2.58 6.81
N SER A 156 5.01 1.65 6.31
CA SER A 156 4.08 1.91 5.21
C SER A 156 3.01 2.92 5.61
N ASP A 157 2.45 2.80 6.82
CA ASP A 157 1.50 3.76 7.38
C ASP A 157 2.14 5.15 7.53
N ALA A 158 3.36 5.21 8.08
CA ALA A 158 4.10 6.46 8.22
C ALA A 158 4.40 7.10 6.87
N ALA A 159 4.74 6.31 5.84
CA ALA A 159 4.95 6.80 4.48
C ALA A 159 3.65 7.34 3.86
N ALA A 160 2.52 6.68 4.08
CA ALA A 160 1.22 7.15 3.63
C ALA A 160 0.82 8.48 4.29
N ILE A 161 1.01 8.61 5.61
CA ILE A 161 0.77 9.86 6.36
C ILE A 161 1.70 10.96 5.86
N ALA A 162 2.99 10.66 5.67
CA ALA A 162 3.97 11.61 5.13
C ALA A 162 3.57 12.09 3.73
N LEU A 163 3.06 11.20 2.88
CA LEU A 163 2.56 11.55 1.55
C LEU A 163 1.38 12.54 1.63
N VAL A 164 0.41 12.29 2.50
CA VAL A 164 -0.75 13.18 2.69
C VAL A 164 -0.29 14.57 3.16
N ILE A 165 0.61 14.63 4.14
CA ILE A 165 1.16 15.91 4.63
C ILE A 165 1.96 16.61 3.52
N THR A 166 2.74 15.88 2.74
CA THR A 166 3.54 16.42 1.63
C THR A 166 2.62 17.00 0.54
N ILE A 167 1.54 16.32 0.19
CA ILE A 167 0.54 16.81 -0.76
C ILE A 167 -0.11 18.10 -0.21
N ALA A 168 -0.61 18.07 1.02
CA ALA A 168 -1.28 19.22 1.64
C ALA A 168 -0.36 20.44 1.73
N THR A 169 0.89 20.26 2.15
CA THR A 169 1.89 21.32 2.24
C THR A 169 2.32 21.81 0.87
N GLY A 170 2.44 20.95 -0.13
CA GLY A 170 2.73 21.31 -1.51
C GLY A 170 1.63 22.18 -2.11
N TYR A 171 0.36 21.80 -1.97
CA TYR A 171 -0.78 22.62 -2.37
C TYR A 171 -0.81 23.97 -1.66
N TRP A 172 -0.55 24.00 -0.36
CA TRP A 172 -0.45 25.24 0.42
C TRP A 172 0.62 26.17 -0.16
N LEU A 173 1.82 25.66 -0.38
CA LEU A 173 2.94 26.44 -0.91
C LEU A 173 2.70 26.95 -2.34
N TRP A 174 1.96 26.19 -3.14
CA TRP A 174 1.62 26.56 -4.51
C TRP A 174 0.47 27.59 -4.57
N LEU A 175 -0.59 27.39 -3.79
CA LEU A 175 -1.81 28.19 -3.86
C LEU A 175 -1.68 29.52 -3.10
N PHE A 176 -1.05 29.51 -1.92
CA PHE A 176 -1.01 30.65 -1.03
C PHE A 176 -0.38 31.91 -1.65
N PRO A 177 0.74 31.87 -2.40
CA PRO A 177 1.30 33.05 -3.07
C PRO A 177 0.37 33.62 -4.16
N LYS A 178 -0.36 32.73 -4.88
CA LYS A 178 -1.28 33.13 -5.95
C LYS A 178 -2.48 33.89 -5.40
N VAL A 179 -3.13 33.37 -4.38
CA VAL A 179 -4.26 34.02 -3.70
C VAL A 179 -3.86 35.37 -3.13
N ARG A 180 -2.66 35.49 -2.58
CA ARG A 180 -2.14 36.74 -2.03
C ARG A 180 -1.92 37.81 -3.12
N ARG A 181 -1.33 37.41 -4.27
CA ARG A 181 -1.12 38.33 -5.40
C ARG A 181 -2.44 38.85 -5.97
N ALA A 182 -3.42 37.93 -6.12
CA ALA A 182 -4.74 38.32 -6.61
C ALA A 182 -5.45 39.34 -5.70
N ARG A 183 -5.39 39.12 -4.36
CA ARG A 183 -5.96 40.07 -3.39
C ARG A 183 -5.25 41.43 -3.42
N SER A 184 -3.92 41.45 -3.47
CA SER A 184 -3.17 42.71 -3.55
C SER A 184 -3.54 43.49 -4.80
N ALA A 185 -3.71 42.83 -5.95
CA ALA A 185 -4.09 43.48 -7.18
C ALA A 185 -5.53 44.05 -7.14
N SER A 186 -6.47 43.38 -6.45
CA SER A 186 -7.84 43.87 -6.27
C SER A 186 -7.89 45.10 -5.34
N ASP A 187 -7.10 45.07 -4.24
CA ASP A 187 -7.01 46.17 -3.28
C ASP A 187 -6.39 47.43 -3.95
N ASP A 188 -5.35 47.24 -4.77
CA ASP A 188 -4.72 48.34 -5.53
C ASP A 188 -5.67 48.96 -6.59
N ALA A 189 -6.53 48.15 -7.23
CA ALA A 189 -7.52 48.60 -8.19
C ALA A 189 -8.67 49.38 -7.53
N GLU A 190 -9.09 49.00 -6.32
CA GLU A 190 -10.12 49.68 -5.54
C GLU A 190 -9.65 51.07 -5.03
N ILE A 191 -8.36 51.20 -4.70
CA ILE A 191 -7.77 52.46 -4.24
C ILE A 191 -7.62 53.45 -5.41
N ALA A 192 -7.49 52.95 -6.65
CA ALA A 192 -7.29 53.76 -7.85
C ALA A 192 -8.59 54.25 -8.51
N ALA A 193 -9.76 53.77 -8.08
CA ALA A 193 -11.08 54.11 -8.57
C ALA A 193 -11.76 55.18 -7.72
#